data_4ca2255ea4bd143761cc0d6bf79dc938
#
_entry.id   4ca2255ea4bd143761cc0d6bf79dc938
#
_cell.length_a   1.000
_cell.length_b   1.000
_cell.length_c   1.000
_cell.angle_alpha   90.00
_cell.angle_beta   90.00
_cell.angle_gamma   90.00
#
_symmetry.space_group_name_H-M   'P 1'
#
loop_
_entity.id
_entity.type
_entity.pdbx_description
1 polymer ?
#
loop_
_entity_poly.entity_id
_entity_poly.type
_entity_poly.pdbx_seq_one_letter_code
_entity_poly.pdbx_strand_id
1 'polypeptide(L)'
;AYEYASMVCVDSLGFLPEDRALSYLPLAHITERTVVVGPAIYSGCHLFFVDKLATFQADLLRCEPTLFISVPRLWVQFQIGVHKKMPPEKLDRLLRIPLVRNVVARKLRRGLGLHNCRLIGSGSAPISPATLRWYEAIGVHISEGWGMSETTGLACTNTPFQSECIGTIGKPLPKTEMKLNDVGEILIRSPGLFTEYYK
;
A
#
# COMPACT_ATOMS: atom_id res chain seq x y z
N ALA A 1 -21.76 4.44 2.34
CA ALA A 1 -20.60 3.84 1.66
C ALA A 1 -19.29 4.32 2.29
N TYR A 2 -19.02 5.63 2.37
CA TYR A 2 -17.75 6.19 2.83
C TYR A 2 -17.37 5.79 4.27
N GLU A 3 -18.28 5.94 5.22
CA GLU A 3 -18.08 5.53 6.62
C GLU A 3 -17.76 4.03 6.71
N TYR A 4 -18.54 3.21 6.03
CA TYR A 4 -18.31 1.76 5.97
C TYR A 4 -16.91 1.44 5.41
N ALA A 5 -16.51 2.08 4.31
CA ALA A 5 -15.20 1.86 3.70
C ALA A 5 -14.05 2.20 4.66
N SER A 6 -14.16 3.32 5.38
CA SER A 6 -13.16 3.73 6.38
C SER A 6 -13.10 2.76 7.55
N MET A 7 -14.25 2.37 8.10
CA MET A 7 -14.34 1.39 9.19
C MET A 7 -13.75 0.03 8.80
N VAL A 8 -14.14 -0.50 7.63
CA VAL A 8 -13.64 -1.78 7.15
C VAL A 8 -12.14 -1.75 6.87
N CYS A 9 -11.60 -0.61 6.41
CA CYS A 9 -10.15 -0.45 6.28
C CYS A 9 -9.45 -0.48 7.64
N VAL A 10 -9.99 0.19 8.67
CA VAL A 10 -9.42 0.15 10.02
C VAL A 10 -9.37 -1.29 10.54
N ASP A 11 -10.50 -2.00 10.46
CA ASP A 11 -10.61 -3.37 10.98
C ASP A 11 -9.73 -4.36 10.19
N SER A 12 -9.74 -4.27 8.85
CA SER A 12 -9.06 -5.25 7.98
C SER A 12 -7.56 -5.00 7.86
N LEU A 13 -7.13 -3.74 7.89
CA LEU A 13 -5.74 -3.36 7.80
C LEU A 13 -5.10 -3.14 9.18
N GLY A 14 -5.92 -3.14 10.24
CA GLY A 14 -5.48 -3.05 11.63
C GLY A 14 -4.86 -1.70 11.97
N PHE A 15 -5.52 -0.58 11.62
CA PHE A 15 -5.07 0.75 12.04
C PHE A 15 -5.17 0.90 13.55
N LEU A 16 -4.16 1.51 14.15
CA LEU A 16 -4.06 1.77 15.59
C LEU A 16 -3.91 3.27 15.87
N PRO A 17 -4.34 3.78 17.04
CA PRO A 17 -4.18 5.20 17.38
C PRO A 17 -2.73 5.70 17.37
N GLU A 18 -1.78 4.84 17.72
CA GLU A 18 -0.33 5.14 17.71
C GLU A 18 0.32 5.09 16.35
N ASP A 19 -0.40 4.69 15.31
CA ASP A 19 0.13 4.65 13.96
C ASP A 19 0.42 6.03 13.38
N ARG A 20 1.35 6.05 12.45
CA ARG A 20 1.73 7.22 11.65
C ARG A 20 1.53 6.90 10.18
N ALA A 21 0.69 7.68 9.52
CA ALA A 21 0.42 7.58 8.10
C ALA A 21 0.84 8.88 7.37
N LEU A 22 1.32 8.76 6.15
CA LEU A 22 1.68 9.90 5.31
C LEU A 22 0.62 10.11 4.22
N SER A 23 -0.02 11.28 4.26
CA SER A 23 -1.00 11.74 3.26
C SER A 23 -0.27 12.55 2.18
N TYR A 24 -0.39 12.13 0.92
CA TYR A 24 0.30 12.79 -0.18
C TYR A 24 -0.43 12.72 -1.54
N LEU A 25 -1.39 11.82 -1.70
CA LEU A 25 -2.22 11.78 -2.89
C LEU A 25 -3.28 12.89 -2.85
N PRO A 26 -3.79 13.35 -3.98
CA PRO A 26 -4.89 14.31 -3.99
C PRO A 26 -6.13 13.77 -3.26
N LEU A 27 -6.78 14.59 -2.44
CA LEU A 27 -8.04 14.21 -1.76
C LEU A 27 -9.21 13.92 -2.72
N ALA A 28 -9.08 14.29 -4.01
CA ALA A 28 -10.00 13.87 -5.05
C ALA A 28 -9.85 12.38 -5.41
N HIS A 29 -8.69 11.78 -5.08
CA HIS A 29 -8.45 10.36 -5.32
C HIS A 29 -9.10 9.52 -4.21
N ILE A 30 -9.91 8.53 -4.61
CA ILE A 30 -10.68 7.72 -3.65
C ILE A 30 -9.77 6.99 -2.63
N THR A 31 -8.61 6.50 -3.05
CA THR A 31 -7.65 5.82 -2.15
C THR A 31 -7.21 6.73 -1.02
N GLU A 32 -6.87 8.01 -1.30
CA GLU A 32 -6.47 8.94 -0.25
C GLU A 32 -7.58 9.15 0.77
N ARG A 33 -8.81 9.33 0.30
CA ARG A 33 -9.98 9.54 1.16
C ARG A 33 -10.31 8.34 2.03
N THR A 34 -10.39 7.14 1.43
CA THR A 34 -11.02 5.97 2.06
C THR A 34 -10.02 4.99 2.64
N VAL A 35 -8.75 5.07 2.25
CA VAL A 35 -7.70 4.14 2.73
C VAL A 35 -6.63 4.85 3.57
N VAL A 36 -6.57 6.19 3.53
CA VAL A 36 -5.61 6.97 4.34
C VAL A 36 -6.34 7.91 5.30
N VAL A 37 -7.03 8.94 4.79
CA VAL A 37 -7.62 10.00 5.63
C VAL A 37 -8.82 9.50 6.44
N GLY A 38 -9.76 8.80 5.81
CA GLY A 38 -10.93 8.26 6.50
C GLY A 38 -10.57 7.31 7.64
N PRO A 39 -9.74 6.29 7.41
CA PRO A 39 -9.22 5.42 8.44
C PRO A 39 -8.45 6.15 9.54
N ALA A 40 -7.66 7.17 9.19
CA ALA A 40 -6.94 7.96 10.19
C ALA A 40 -7.89 8.71 11.14
N ILE A 41 -8.96 9.31 10.60
CA ILE A 41 -10.01 9.96 11.41
C ILE A 41 -10.72 8.93 12.30
N TYR A 42 -11.04 7.76 11.76
CA TYR A 42 -11.80 6.72 12.46
C TYR A 42 -10.97 6.05 13.57
N SER A 43 -9.68 5.78 13.31
CA SER A 43 -8.78 5.13 14.27
C SER A 43 -8.13 6.08 15.26
N GLY A 44 -8.09 7.39 14.95
CA GLY A 44 -7.34 8.38 15.72
C GLY A 44 -5.83 8.35 15.48
N CYS A 45 -5.35 7.69 14.42
CA CYS A 45 -3.92 7.64 14.13
C CYS A 45 -3.36 9.00 13.68
N HIS A 46 -2.04 9.15 13.80
CA HIS A 46 -1.36 10.38 13.42
C HIS A 46 -1.22 10.49 11.90
N LEU A 47 -1.78 11.53 11.32
CA LEU A 47 -1.70 11.82 9.89
C LEU A 47 -0.72 12.95 9.61
N PHE A 48 0.32 12.68 8.83
CA PHE A 48 1.30 13.63 8.36
C PHE A 48 1.00 14.01 6.92
N PHE A 49 1.07 15.28 6.59
CA PHE A 49 0.85 15.78 5.23
C PHE A 49 2.17 16.12 4.57
N VAL A 50 2.31 15.75 3.28
CA VAL A 50 3.43 16.21 2.46
C VAL A 50 3.20 17.67 2.10
N ASP A 51 4.23 18.51 2.32
CA ASP A 51 4.16 19.94 1.98
C ASP A 51 4.09 20.13 0.46
N LYS A 52 4.98 19.49 -0.29
CA LYS A 52 5.03 19.54 -1.75
C LYS A 52 5.77 18.32 -2.32
N LEU A 53 5.55 17.99 -3.59
CA LEU A 53 6.21 16.84 -4.23
C LEU A 53 7.76 16.91 -4.15
N ALA A 54 8.34 18.10 -4.17
CA ALA A 54 9.78 18.26 -4.05
C ALA A 54 10.33 17.89 -2.67
N THR A 55 9.51 17.95 -1.61
CA THR A 55 9.91 17.58 -0.23
C THR A 55 9.48 16.17 0.16
N PHE A 56 8.76 15.46 -0.71
CA PHE A 56 8.16 14.15 -0.43
C PHE A 56 9.12 13.19 0.29
N GLN A 57 10.35 13.03 -0.22
CA GLN A 57 11.32 12.11 0.38
C GLN A 57 11.75 12.55 1.79
N ALA A 58 11.93 13.85 2.00
CA ALA A 58 12.27 14.41 3.31
C ALA A 58 11.10 14.28 4.29
N ASP A 59 9.87 14.51 3.83
CA ASP A 59 8.66 14.38 4.62
C ASP A 59 8.40 12.92 5.00
N LEU A 60 8.61 11.97 4.09
CA LEU A 60 8.52 10.53 4.36
C LEU A 60 9.54 10.09 5.43
N LEU A 61 10.80 10.55 5.30
CA LEU A 61 11.84 10.25 6.29
C LEU A 61 11.55 10.88 7.66
N ARG A 62 10.94 12.07 7.70
CA ARG A 62 10.54 12.75 8.94
C ARG A 62 9.31 12.10 9.59
N CYS A 63 8.35 11.65 8.79
CA CYS A 63 7.15 10.96 9.27
C CYS A 63 7.49 9.61 9.91
N GLU A 64 8.49 8.90 9.39
CA GLU A 64 8.78 7.51 9.79
C GLU A 64 7.51 6.67 9.90
N PRO A 65 6.73 6.52 8.81
CA PRO A 65 5.40 5.95 8.88
C PRO A 65 5.43 4.50 9.37
N THR A 66 4.37 4.13 10.09
CA THR A 66 4.07 2.73 10.45
C THR A 66 3.09 2.10 9.44
N LEU A 67 2.33 2.96 8.75
CA LEU A 67 1.42 2.61 7.66
C LEU A 67 1.80 3.43 6.43
N PHE A 68 2.07 2.77 5.30
CA PHE A 68 2.40 3.47 4.07
C PHE A 68 1.70 2.83 2.87
N ILE A 69 0.79 3.58 2.27
CA ILE A 69 0.01 3.14 1.11
C ILE A 69 0.38 4.02 -0.07
N SER A 70 0.67 3.39 -1.20
CA SER A 70 1.18 4.10 -2.35
C SER A 70 0.69 3.49 -3.67
N VAL A 71 1.06 4.14 -4.76
CA VAL A 71 0.77 3.69 -6.12
C VAL A 71 1.99 3.03 -6.74
N PRO A 72 1.83 2.10 -7.72
CA PRO A 72 2.93 1.36 -8.33
C PRO A 72 4.07 2.22 -8.86
N ARG A 73 3.74 3.38 -9.42
CA ARG A 73 4.74 4.30 -9.95
C ARG A 73 5.77 4.75 -8.91
N LEU A 74 5.35 5.01 -7.66
CA LEU A 74 6.27 5.41 -6.61
C LEU A 74 7.17 4.24 -6.19
N TRP A 75 6.64 3.05 -6.08
CA TRP A 75 7.42 1.84 -5.79
C TRP A 75 8.52 1.62 -6.83
N VAL A 76 8.18 1.73 -8.12
CA VAL A 76 9.17 1.62 -9.21
C VAL A 76 10.22 2.72 -9.11
N GLN A 77 9.84 3.98 -8.81
CA GLN A 77 10.80 5.08 -8.65
C GLN A 77 11.77 4.86 -7.49
N PHE A 78 11.29 4.34 -6.36
CA PHE A 78 12.13 3.98 -5.23
C PHE A 78 13.14 2.87 -5.60
N GLN A 79 12.70 1.83 -6.29
CA GLN A 79 13.55 0.76 -6.77
C GLN A 79 14.64 1.28 -7.72
N ILE A 80 14.27 2.11 -8.70
CA ILE A 80 15.22 2.78 -9.61
C ILE A 80 16.22 3.63 -8.83
N GLY A 81 15.77 4.38 -7.83
CA GLY A 81 16.62 5.19 -6.98
C GLY A 81 17.66 4.37 -6.19
N VAL A 82 17.28 3.18 -5.74
CA VAL A 82 18.21 2.24 -5.10
C VAL A 82 19.20 1.69 -6.13
N HIS A 83 18.74 1.26 -7.31
CA HIS A 83 19.60 0.70 -8.36
C HIS A 83 20.61 1.71 -8.92
N LYS A 84 20.26 3.00 -8.96
CA LYS A 84 21.23 4.07 -9.31
C LYS A 84 22.39 4.17 -8.34
N LYS A 85 22.17 3.87 -7.05
CA LYS A 85 23.22 3.90 -6.00
C LYS A 85 23.92 2.57 -5.84
N MET A 86 23.25 1.48 -6.15
CA MET A 86 23.76 0.10 -6.02
C MET A 86 23.23 -0.76 -7.18
N PRO A 87 24.10 -1.16 -8.14
CA PRO A 87 23.69 -1.99 -9.27
C PRO A 87 23.00 -3.28 -8.82
N PRO A 88 21.97 -3.76 -9.56
CA PRO A 88 21.18 -4.93 -9.20
C PRO A 88 22.03 -6.16 -8.88
N GLU A 89 23.03 -6.46 -9.71
CA GLU A 89 23.88 -7.65 -9.55
C GLU A 89 24.69 -7.60 -8.25
N LYS A 90 25.12 -6.40 -7.85
CA LYS A 90 25.82 -6.20 -6.56
C LYS A 90 24.88 -6.38 -5.39
N LEU A 91 23.66 -5.81 -5.48
CA LEU A 91 22.63 -5.94 -4.46
C LEU A 91 22.23 -7.40 -4.26
N ASP A 92 21.93 -8.11 -5.35
CA ASP A 92 21.53 -9.52 -5.32
C ASP A 92 22.63 -10.40 -4.69
N ARG A 93 23.90 -10.15 -5.00
CA ARG A 93 25.03 -10.85 -4.38
C ARG A 93 25.07 -10.62 -2.88
N LEU A 94 24.89 -9.38 -2.43
CA LEU A 94 24.89 -9.04 -0.99
C LEU A 94 23.69 -9.66 -0.26
N LEU A 95 22.51 -9.70 -0.88
CA LEU A 95 21.31 -10.27 -0.29
C LEU A 95 21.34 -11.81 -0.17
N ARG A 96 22.24 -12.49 -0.90
CA ARG A 96 22.47 -13.95 -0.78
C ARG A 96 23.31 -14.32 0.46
N ILE A 97 24.04 -13.37 1.05
CA ILE A 97 24.89 -13.62 2.21
C ILE A 97 24.07 -13.35 3.49
N PRO A 98 23.74 -14.37 4.33
CA PRO A 98 22.75 -14.25 5.40
C PRO A 98 22.98 -13.07 6.37
N LEU A 99 24.19 -12.89 6.89
CA LEU A 99 24.51 -11.81 7.83
C LEU A 99 24.50 -10.43 7.16
N VAL A 100 25.05 -10.35 5.93
CA VAL A 100 25.11 -9.12 5.13
C VAL A 100 23.71 -8.69 4.67
N ARG A 101 22.86 -9.66 4.30
CA ARG A 101 21.47 -9.43 3.92
C ARG A 101 20.73 -8.56 4.93
N ASN A 102 20.79 -8.92 6.20
CA ASN A 102 20.05 -8.20 7.24
C ASN A 102 20.52 -6.75 7.40
N VAL A 103 21.84 -6.52 7.31
CA VAL A 103 22.43 -5.17 7.38
C VAL A 103 22.02 -4.33 6.18
N VAL A 104 22.15 -4.88 4.96
CA VAL A 104 21.81 -4.21 3.70
C VAL A 104 20.32 -3.90 3.65
N ALA A 105 19.45 -4.88 3.93
CA ALA A 105 18.00 -4.71 3.96
C ALA A 105 17.57 -3.63 4.96
N ARG A 106 18.14 -3.63 6.19
CA ARG A 106 17.86 -2.59 7.18
C ARG A 106 18.28 -1.21 6.71
N LYS A 107 19.46 -1.08 6.09
CA LYS A 107 19.96 0.18 5.54
C LYS A 107 19.06 0.70 4.43
N LEU A 108 18.62 -0.18 3.53
CA LEU A 108 17.70 0.18 2.45
C LEU A 108 16.35 0.65 2.99
N ARG A 109 15.72 -0.11 3.91
CA ARG A 109 14.45 0.30 4.52
C ARG A 109 14.55 1.65 5.22
N ARG A 110 15.64 1.92 5.95
CA ARG A 110 15.87 3.24 6.57
C ARG A 110 16.02 4.33 5.53
N GLY A 111 16.82 4.11 4.47
CA GLY A 111 17.00 5.07 3.40
C GLY A 111 15.73 5.37 2.59
N LEU A 112 14.80 4.43 2.56
CA LEU A 112 13.47 4.58 1.95
C LEU A 112 12.43 5.18 2.92
N GLY A 113 12.73 5.32 4.21
CA GLY A 113 11.77 5.78 5.23
C GLY A 113 10.75 4.72 5.65
N LEU A 114 10.99 3.44 5.31
CA LEU A 114 10.03 2.34 5.50
C LEU A 114 10.40 1.39 6.66
N HIS A 115 11.38 1.76 7.47
CA HIS A 115 11.92 0.85 8.49
C HIS A 115 10.98 0.60 9.67
N ASN A 116 10.04 1.50 9.91
CA ASN A 116 9.01 1.37 10.95
C ASN A 116 7.66 0.89 10.40
N CYS A 117 7.54 0.74 9.07
CA CYS A 117 6.29 0.30 8.47
C CYS A 117 5.97 -1.16 8.83
N ARG A 118 4.83 -1.35 9.45
CA ARG A 118 4.22 -2.66 9.71
C ARG A 118 3.15 -3.04 8.67
N LEU A 119 2.54 -2.05 8.04
CA LEU A 119 1.62 -2.20 6.92
C LEU A 119 2.09 -1.38 5.74
N ILE A 120 2.25 -2.03 4.61
CA ILE A 120 2.66 -1.38 3.35
C ILE A 120 1.73 -1.88 2.26
N GLY A 121 1.11 -0.94 1.55
CA GLY A 121 0.14 -1.25 0.50
C GLY A 121 0.48 -0.64 -0.86
N SER A 122 0.02 -1.31 -1.91
CA SER A 122 0.02 -0.79 -3.28
C SER A 122 -1.34 -1.02 -3.91
N GLY A 123 -1.88 -0.01 -4.59
CA GLY A 123 -3.17 -0.09 -5.26
C GLY A 123 -3.32 0.89 -6.41
N SER A 124 -4.53 1.01 -6.91
CA SER A 124 -4.94 1.91 -8.01
C SER A 124 -4.40 1.53 -9.40
N ALA A 125 -3.43 0.65 -9.51
CA ALA A 125 -2.93 0.08 -10.76
C ALA A 125 -2.14 -1.21 -10.46
N PRO A 126 -1.94 -2.09 -11.46
CA PRO A 126 -1.12 -3.29 -11.29
C PRO A 126 0.35 -2.93 -11.03
N ILE A 127 1.00 -3.71 -10.16
CA ILE A 127 2.44 -3.68 -9.93
C ILE A 127 3.05 -5.01 -10.36
N SER A 128 4.26 -4.99 -10.95
CA SER A 128 4.83 -6.24 -11.43
C SER A 128 5.22 -7.17 -10.28
N PRO A 129 4.96 -8.49 -10.39
CA PRO A 129 5.42 -9.45 -9.40
C PRO A 129 6.94 -9.40 -9.16
N ALA A 130 7.73 -9.09 -10.18
CA ALA A 130 9.18 -8.93 -10.06
C ALA A 130 9.54 -7.77 -9.12
N THR A 131 8.83 -6.63 -9.21
CA THR A 131 9.02 -5.50 -8.30
C THR A 131 8.64 -5.90 -6.87
N LEU A 132 7.50 -6.57 -6.68
CA LEU A 132 7.06 -7.03 -5.35
C LEU A 132 8.05 -8.00 -4.71
N ARG A 133 8.57 -8.97 -5.48
CA ARG A 133 9.61 -9.90 -5.04
C ARG A 133 10.91 -9.20 -4.65
N TRP A 134 11.28 -8.16 -5.38
CA TRP A 134 12.44 -7.35 -5.04
C TRP A 134 12.26 -6.66 -3.68
N TYR A 135 11.09 -6.10 -3.41
CA TYR A 135 10.77 -5.50 -2.11
C TYR A 135 10.75 -6.54 -0.99
N GLU A 136 10.13 -7.69 -1.22
CA GLU A 136 10.12 -8.81 -0.29
C GLU A 136 11.54 -9.24 0.09
N ALA A 137 12.48 -9.30 -0.88
CA ALA A 137 13.87 -9.67 -0.63
C ALA A 137 14.60 -8.74 0.34
N ILE A 138 14.21 -7.47 0.44
CA ILE A 138 14.71 -6.50 1.41
C ILE A 138 13.84 -6.36 2.66
N GLY A 139 12.82 -7.22 2.81
CA GLY A 139 11.91 -7.26 3.96
C GLY A 139 10.87 -6.14 3.96
N VAL A 140 10.46 -5.68 2.78
CA VAL A 140 9.33 -4.76 2.56
C VAL A 140 8.21 -5.56 1.92
N HIS A 141 7.17 -5.86 2.69
CA HIS A 141 6.05 -6.70 2.30
C HIS A 141 4.91 -5.81 1.80
N ILE A 142 4.82 -5.65 0.49
CA ILE A 142 3.80 -4.80 -0.13
C ILE A 142 2.55 -5.63 -0.40
N SER A 143 1.49 -5.35 0.34
CA SER A 143 0.16 -5.93 0.11
C SER A 143 -0.50 -5.23 -1.08
N GLU A 144 -0.89 -5.98 -2.09
CA GLU A 144 -1.68 -5.44 -3.19
C GLU A 144 -3.12 -5.25 -2.73
N GLY A 145 -3.72 -4.15 -3.18
CA GLY A 145 -5.13 -3.84 -2.96
C GLY A 145 -5.81 -3.44 -4.25
N TRP A 146 -7.05 -3.89 -4.43
CA TRP A 146 -7.87 -3.58 -5.57
C TRP A 146 -9.19 -2.95 -5.14
N GLY A 147 -9.64 -1.99 -5.91
CA GLY A 147 -10.92 -1.34 -5.78
C GLY A 147 -11.07 -0.21 -6.78
N MET A 148 -12.22 0.42 -6.77
CA MET A 148 -12.63 1.48 -7.69
C MET A 148 -13.35 2.59 -6.92
N SER A 149 -13.63 3.72 -7.58
CA SER A 149 -14.48 4.75 -6.99
C SER A 149 -15.88 4.22 -6.69
N GLU A 150 -16.38 3.34 -7.55
CA GLU A 150 -17.68 2.67 -7.43
C GLU A 150 -17.77 1.70 -6.25
N THR A 151 -16.63 1.17 -5.79
CA THR A 151 -16.55 0.35 -4.56
C THR A 151 -16.16 1.18 -3.33
N THR A 152 -16.16 2.50 -3.45
CA THR A 152 -15.70 3.45 -2.41
C THR A 152 -14.27 3.13 -1.94
N GLY A 153 -13.38 2.80 -2.87
CA GLY A 153 -11.99 2.47 -2.60
C GLY A 153 -11.74 0.96 -2.53
N LEU A 154 -11.11 0.50 -1.47
CA LEU A 154 -10.60 -0.86 -1.35
C LEU A 154 -11.73 -1.90 -1.24
N ALA A 155 -11.71 -2.90 -2.13
CA ALA A 155 -12.64 -4.03 -2.11
C ALA A 155 -11.96 -5.38 -1.83
N CYS A 156 -10.68 -5.51 -2.22
CA CYS A 156 -9.86 -6.71 -1.98
C CYS A 156 -8.45 -6.31 -1.55
N THR A 157 -7.78 -7.18 -0.81
CA THR A 157 -6.38 -6.98 -0.45
C THR A 157 -5.65 -8.28 -0.13
N ASN A 158 -4.34 -8.31 -0.37
CA ASN A 158 -3.42 -9.34 0.12
C ASN A 158 -2.92 -8.96 1.53
N THR A 159 -3.83 -8.66 2.44
CA THR A 159 -3.53 -8.37 3.85
C THR A 159 -4.23 -9.41 4.74
N PRO A 160 -3.53 -10.04 5.72
CA PRO A 160 -2.07 -9.94 5.93
C PRO A 160 -1.27 -10.47 4.73
N PHE A 161 -0.11 -9.87 4.47
CA PHE A 161 0.72 -10.21 3.32
C PHE A 161 1.05 -11.71 3.24
N GLN A 162 0.82 -12.29 2.07
CA GLN A 162 1.15 -13.68 1.73
C GLN A 162 1.98 -13.69 0.45
N SER A 163 3.19 -14.24 0.53
CA SER A 163 4.16 -14.25 -0.59
C SER A 163 3.64 -15.02 -1.81
N GLU A 164 2.87 -16.08 -1.59
CA GLU A 164 2.22 -16.89 -2.64
C GLU A 164 1.11 -16.14 -3.37
N CYS A 165 0.56 -15.07 -2.77
CA CYS A 165 -0.47 -14.24 -3.36
C CYS A 165 0.07 -13.02 -4.12
N ILE A 166 1.40 -12.89 -4.26
CA ILE A 166 2.00 -11.82 -5.07
C ILE A 166 1.51 -11.92 -6.52
N GLY A 167 1.06 -10.79 -7.07
CA GLY A 167 0.50 -10.69 -8.43
C GLY A 167 -0.99 -11.00 -8.49
N THR A 168 -1.65 -11.11 -7.34
CA THR A 168 -3.11 -11.20 -7.23
C THR A 168 -3.67 -9.99 -6.49
N ILE A 169 -4.98 -9.76 -6.62
CA ILE A 169 -5.67 -8.71 -5.85
C ILE A 169 -6.02 -9.13 -4.42
N GLY A 170 -5.59 -10.33 -3.99
CA GLY A 170 -5.86 -10.86 -2.66
C GLY A 170 -7.29 -11.37 -2.48
N LYS A 171 -7.84 -11.17 -1.29
CA LYS A 171 -9.18 -11.64 -0.89
C LYS A 171 -10.14 -10.46 -0.70
N PRO A 172 -11.45 -10.66 -0.95
CA PRO A 172 -12.46 -9.66 -0.63
C PRO A 172 -12.42 -9.23 0.84
N LEU A 173 -12.68 -7.94 1.07
CA LEU A 173 -12.86 -7.41 2.42
C LEU A 173 -14.15 -7.95 3.08
N PRO A 174 -14.29 -7.89 4.42
CA PRO A 174 -15.51 -8.28 5.10
C PRO A 174 -16.77 -7.69 4.47
N LYS A 175 -17.83 -8.49 4.39
CA LYS A 175 -19.11 -8.14 3.75
C LYS A 175 -19.02 -7.75 2.27
N THR A 176 -17.91 -8.02 1.60
CA THR A 176 -17.75 -7.89 0.16
C THR A 176 -17.80 -9.25 -0.49
N GLU A 177 -18.81 -9.49 -1.30
CA GLU A 177 -18.96 -10.69 -2.11
C GLU A 177 -18.49 -10.40 -3.53
N MET A 178 -17.70 -11.30 -4.09
CA MET A 178 -17.18 -11.17 -5.45
C MET A 178 -17.31 -12.48 -6.20
N LYS A 179 -17.68 -12.40 -7.46
CA LYS A 179 -17.65 -13.53 -8.38
C LYS A 179 -17.36 -13.07 -9.81
N LEU A 180 -16.88 -14.00 -10.62
CA LEU A 180 -16.82 -13.81 -12.07
C LEU A 180 -18.10 -14.34 -12.69
N ASN A 181 -18.63 -13.64 -13.69
CA ASN A 181 -19.67 -14.19 -14.55
C ASN A 181 -19.05 -15.01 -15.70
N ASP A 182 -19.90 -15.58 -16.55
CA ASP A 182 -19.50 -16.45 -17.66
C ASP A 182 -18.64 -15.77 -18.74
N VAL A 183 -18.65 -14.42 -18.78
CA VAL A 183 -17.82 -13.61 -19.70
C VAL A 183 -16.59 -13.00 -19.04
N GLY A 184 -16.32 -13.33 -17.78
CA GLY A 184 -15.15 -12.88 -17.04
C GLY A 184 -15.29 -11.51 -16.37
N GLU A 185 -16.50 -10.94 -16.27
CA GLU A 185 -16.73 -9.71 -15.51
C GLU A 185 -16.76 -9.97 -14.01
N ILE A 186 -16.17 -9.05 -13.24
CA ILE A 186 -16.22 -9.08 -11.78
C ILE A 186 -17.55 -8.49 -11.31
N LEU A 187 -18.40 -9.32 -10.70
CA LEU A 187 -19.61 -8.88 -10.03
C LEU A 187 -19.34 -8.71 -8.54
N ILE A 188 -19.78 -7.57 -7.98
CA ILE A 188 -19.51 -7.19 -6.60
C ILE A 188 -20.82 -6.85 -5.89
N ARG A 189 -20.96 -7.34 -4.66
CA ARG A 189 -21.98 -6.91 -3.70
C ARG A 189 -21.27 -6.47 -2.42
N SER A 190 -21.49 -5.22 -1.99
CA SER A 190 -20.88 -4.67 -0.77
C SER A 190 -21.68 -3.46 -0.27
N PRO A 191 -21.72 -3.21 1.04
CA PRO A 191 -22.20 -1.94 1.60
C PRO A 191 -21.36 -0.72 1.17
N GLY A 192 -20.15 -0.97 0.65
CA GLY A 192 -19.25 0.07 0.11
C GLY A 192 -19.59 0.52 -1.31
N LEU A 193 -20.55 -0.11 -2.00
CA LEU A 193 -20.91 0.33 -3.34
C LEU A 193 -21.52 1.74 -3.35
N PHE A 194 -21.19 2.52 -4.37
CA PHE A 194 -21.79 3.81 -4.63
C PHE A 194 -23.28 3.66 -5.00
N THR A 195 -24.05 4.74 -4.90
CA THR A 195 -25.48 4.70 -5.21
C THR A 195 -25.71 4.87 -6.70
N GLU A 196 -25.12 5.89 -7.29
CA GLU A 196 -25.26 6.23 -8.72
C GLU A 196 -24.20 7.25 -9.15
N TYR A 197 -24.03 7.42 -10.45
CA TYR A 197 -23.23 8.51 -11.02
C TYR A 197 -23.98 9.84 -10.91
N TYR A 198 -23.24 10.90 -10.63
CA TYR A 198 -23.79 12.25 -10.71
C TYR A 198 -24.10 12.58 -12.18
N LYS A 199 -25.32 13.09 -12.42
CA LYS A 199 -25.81 13.50 -13.76
C LYS A 199 -25.34 14.90 -14.10
#